data_99fc89f314cba646d1466b16ed753bb0
#
_entry.id   99fc89f314cba646d1466b16ed753bb0
#
_cell.length_a   1.000
_cell.length_b   1.000
_cell.length_c   1.000
_cell.angle_alpha   90.00
_cell.angle_beta   90.00
_cell.angle_gamma   90.00
#
_symmetry.space_group_name_H-M   'P 1'
#
loop_
_entity.id
_entity.type
_entity.pdbx_description
1 polymer ?
#
loop_
_entity_poly.entity_id
_entity_poly.type
_entity_poly.pdbx_seq_one_letter_code
_entity_poly.pdbx_strand_id
1 'polypeptide(L)'
;MATILVAALLAATSAAPEIKIEAVPGRGYAATVPVIDENQYTPVIERIKLMAAERCGRQSVRFGRFFFDNQVDVERGVTIIKDFRQAFSCFDPATDPYKPVPADWKASAADTAAVTQYVTRFLGNLDAGNGRALAAMMDPQLEATTEEMNRFSREAKAHQTGSGSFTARLDGWMNNPPDASYPGAYALFAVISSHPGIAGTCGGLLVYRVSESKYQIAQYDVRYVSQKLIDEEGMSDEELDRLCRR
;
A
#
# COMPACT_ATOMS: atom_id res chain seq x y z
N MET A 1 10.18 30.33 58.79
CA MET A 1 9.37 29.18 58.35
C MET A 1 9.03 29.40 56.89
N ALA A 2 9.66 28.67 55.97
CA ALA A 2 9.42 28.79 54.52
C ALA A 2 8.56 27.60 54.09
N THR A 3 7.36 27.89 53.65
CA THR A 3 6.39 26.89 53.15
C THR A 3 6.72 26.59 51.72
N ILE A 4 7.26 25.39 51.42
CA ILE A 4 7.49 24.91 50.05
C ILE A 4 6.15 24.40 49.47
N LEU A 5 5.57 25.14 48.54
CA LEU A 5 4.45 24.66 47.72
C LEU A 5 5.00 23.66 46.69
N VAL A 6 4.71 22.38 46.86
CA VAL A 6 4.94 21.34 45.85
C VAL A 6 3.74 21.39 44.88
N ALA A 7 3.94 22.01 43.72
CA ALA A 7 2.99 21.90 42.61
C ALA A 7 3.07 20.51 42.02
N ALA A 8 2.07 19.67 42.29
CA ALA A 8 1.89 18.39 41.61
C ALA A 8 1.49 18.64 40.16
N LEU A 9 2.39 18.45 39.20
CA LEU A 9 2.07 18.35 37.79
C LEU A 9 1.19 17.11 37.61
N LEU A 10 -0.10 17.27 37.50
CA LEU A 10 -1.00 16.25 36.96
C LEU A 10 -0.67 16.10 35.47
N ALA A 11 0.15 15.12 35.12
CA ALA A 11 0.28 14.66 33.74
C ALA A 11 -1.09 14.14 33.32
N ALA A 12 -1.77 14.88 32.46
CA ALA A 12 -3.00 14.44 31.81
C ALA A 12 -2.63 13.20 30.96
N THR A 13 -2.87 12.00 31.49
CA THR A 13 -2.80 10.78 30.73
C THR A 13 -3.89 10.86 29.67
N SER A 14 -3.50 11.15 28.44
CA SER A 14 -4.41 11.05 27.29
C SER A 14 -5.02 9.65 27.31
N ALA A 15 -6.35 9.57 27.40
CA ALA A 15 -7.06 8.30 27.36
C ALA A 15 -6.70 7.56 26.06
N ALA A 16 -6.46 6.25 26.18
CA ALA A 16 -6.14 5.44 25.00
C ALA A 16 -7.30 5.53 23.99
N PRO A 17 -7.03 5.73 22.71
CA PRO A 17 -8.07 5.84 21.69
C PRO A 17 -9.00 4.63 21.69
N GLU A 18 -10.29 4.85 21.46
CA GLU A 18 -11.28 3.78 21.33
C GLU A 18 -11.06 3.07 19.99
N ILE A 19 -10.93 1.74 20.06
CA ILE A 19 -10.81 0.87 18.88
C ILE A 19 -12.12 0.10 18.74
N LYS A 20 -12.79 0.20 17.58
CA LYS A 20 -13.98 -0.59 17.23
C LYS A 20 -13.62 -1.64 16.19
N ILE A 21 -14.11 -2.89 16.41
CA ILE A 21 -13.98 -3.96 15.43
C ILE A 21 -15.36 -4.31 14.92
N GLU A 22 -15.57 -4.18 13.63
CA GLU A 22 -16.84 -4.47 12.95
C GLU A 22 -16.64 -5.56 11.90
N ALA A 23 -17.66 -6.40 11.73
CA ALA A 23 -17.66 -7.39 10.66
C ALA A 23 -17.96 -6.70 9.32
N VAL A 24 -17.18 -7.04 8.30
CA VAL A 24 -17.38 -6.59 6.92
C VAL A 24 -17.90 -7.78 6.11
N PRO A 25 -19.16 -7.76 5.65
CA PRO A 25 -19.79 -8.90 4.98
C PRO A 25 -18.96 -9.40 3.79
N GLY A 26 -18.60 -10.70 3.81
CA GLY A 26 -17.82 -11.35 2.74
C GLY A 26 -16.33 -11.01 2.71
N ARG A 27 -15.81 -10.20 3.67
CA ARG A 27 -14.43 -9.68 3.64
C ARG A 27 -13.67 -9.80 4.96
N GLY A 28 -14.31 -10.27 6.02
CA GLY A 28 -13.71 -10.38 7.36
C GLY A 28 -14.10 -9.25 8.30
N TYR A 29 -13.15 -8.44 8.76
CA TYR A 29 -13.36 -7.43 9.78
C TYR A 29 -12.62 -6.13 9.43
N ALA A 30 -13.04 -5.03 10.05
CA ALA A 30 -12.31 -3.77 10.06
C ALA A 30 -12.16 -3.27 11.51
N ALA A 31 -10.95 -2.91 11.88
CA ALA A 31 -10.67 -2.13 13.07
C ALA A 31 -10.67 -0.65 12.70
N THR A 32 -11.42 0.17 13.43
CA THR A 32 -11.52 1.61 13.19
C THR A 32 -11.14 2.40 14.44
N VAL A 33 -10.42 3.51 14.23
CA VAL A 33 -10.04 4.45 15.28
C VAL A 33 -10.27 5.86 14.76
N PRO A 34 -11.16 6.66 15.38
CA PRO A 34 -11.54 7.97 14.86
C PRO A 34 -10.36 8.95 14.78
N VAL A 35 -9.53 8.95 15.83
CA VAL A 35 -8.39 9.89 15.93
C VAL A 35 -7.23 9.20 16.65
N ILE A 36 -6.03 9.31 16.09
CA ILE A 36 -4.78 8.83 16.66
C ILE A 36 -3.77 9.99 16.64
N ASP A 37 -3.19 10.34 17.78
CA ASP A 37 -2.01 11.20 17.83
C ASP A 37 -0.80 10.40 17.35
N GLU A 38 0.11 11.01 16.58
CA GLU A 38 1.30 10.33 16.03
C GLU A 38 2.06 9.53 17.08
N ASN A 39 2.21 10.06 18.29
CA ASN A 39 2.87 9.38 19.40
C ASN A 39 2.13 8.13 19.90
N GLN A 40 0.84 8.00 19.57
CA GLN A 40 0.00 6.86 19.95
C GLN A 40 -0.14 5.82 18.82
N TYR A 41 0.41 6.09 17.63
CA TYR A 41 0.23 5.22 16.47
C TYR A 41 0.69 3.79 16.74
N THR A 42 1.95 3.61 17.15
CA THR A 42 2.50 2.27 17.44
C THR A 42 1.71 1.52 18.52
N PRO A 43 1.41 2.10 19.70
CA PRO A 43 0.56 1.44 20.70
C PRO A 43 -0.82 1.04 20.20
N VAL A 44 -1.44 1.89 19.35
CA VAL A 44 -2.75 1.61 18.76
C VAL A 44 -2.69 0.41 17.81
N ILE A 45 -1.69 0.37 16.93
CA ILE A 45 -1.49 -0.74 16.00
C ILE A 45 -1.27 -2.07 16.75
N GLU A 46 -0.43 -2.08 17.79
CA GLU A 46 -0.21 -3.28 18.59
C GLU A 46 -1.51 -3.75 19.29
N ARG A 47 -2.31 -2.81 19.79
CA ARG A 47 -3.60 -3.13 20.37
C ARG A 47 -4.59 -3.69 19.34
N ILE A 48 -4.62 -3.14 18.12
CA ILE A 48 -5.41 -3.69 17.02
C ILE A 48 -5.00 -5.14 16.72
N LYS A 49 -3.70 -5.43 16.68
CA LYS A 49 -3.19 -6.79 16.46
C LYS A 49 -3.69 -7.77 17.54
N LEU A 50 -3.64 -7.38 18.81
CA LEU A 50 -4.13 -8.20 19.92
C LEU A 50 -5.65 -8.44 19.80
N MET A 51 -6.44 -7.40 19.58
CA MET A 51 -7.90 -7.51 19.44
C MET A 51 -8.29 -8.34 18.20
N ALA A 52 -7.57 -8.24 17.10
CA ALA A 52 -7.76 -9.06 15.91
C ALA A 52 -7.46 -10.54 16.21
N ALA A 53 -6.39 -10.84 16.94
CA ALA A 53 -6.05 -12.19 17.37
C ALA A 53 -7.15 -12.79 18.28
N GLU A 54 -7.64 -12.03 19.26
CA GLU A 54 -8.76 -12.43 20.10
C GLU A 54 -10.02 -12.72 19.28
N ARG A 55 -10.33 -11.85 18.30
CA ARG A 55 -11.48 -12.01 17.41
C ARG A 55 -11.39 -13.25 16.55
N CYS A 56 -10.20 -13.61 16.07
CA CYS A 56 -9.96 -14.78 15.24
C CYS A 56 -9.85 -16.09 16.06
N GLY A 57 -9.58 -16.03 17.37
CA GLY A 57 -9.52 -17.17 18.27
C GLY A 57 -8.44 -18.18 17.88
N ARG A 58 -8.83 -19.35 17.35
CA ARG A 58 -7.87 -20.39 16.92
C ARG A 58 -7.30 -20.19 15.52
N GLN A 59 -7.89 -19.29 14.75
CA GLN A 59 -7.43 -18.96 13.42
C GLN A 59 -6.31 -17.92 13.48
N SER A 60 -5.49 -17.87 12.47
CA SER A 60 -4.50 -16.82 12.28
C SER A 60 -5.14 -15.54 11.72
N VAL A 61 -4.51 -14.40 11.97
CA VAL A 61 -4.94 -13.10 11.45
C VAL A 61 -4.14 -12.77 10.20
N ARG A 62 -4.84 -12.29 9.18
CA ARG A 62 -4.23 -11.65 8.01
C ARG A 62 -4.71 -10.22 7.94
N PHE A 63 -3.79 -9.27 8.07
CA PHE A 63 -4.07 -7.86 7.87
C PHE A 63 -4.09 -7.52 6.39
N GLY A 64 -5.12 -6.77 5.99
CA GLY A 64 -5.26 -6.24 4.64
C GLY A 64 -4.89 -4.75 4.58
N ARG A 65 -5.54 -4.03 3.68
CA ARG A 65 -5.32 -2.60 3.48
C ARG A 65 -5.70 -1.79 4.73
N PHE A 66 -4.94 -0.72 4.98
CA PHE A 66 -5.31 0.32 5.92
C PHE A 66 -5.53 1.66 5.20
N PHE A 67 -6.36 2.49 5.80
CA PHE A 67 -6.69 3.83 5.33
C PHE A 67 -6.64 4.80 6.48
N PHE A 68 -6.27 6.02 6.21
CA PHE A 68 -6.35 7.12 7.17
C PHE A 68 -6.23 8.46 6.45
N ASP A 69 -6.72 9.51 7.09
CA ASP A 69 -6.46 10.88 6.71
C ASP A 69 -5.43 11.51 7.65
N ASN A 70 -4.49 12.28 7.09
CA ASN A 70 -3.50 13.01 7.86
C ASN A 70 -3.90 14.48 8.00
N GLN A 71 -3.78 15.00 9.21
CA GLN A 71 -3.90 16.43 9.50
C GLN A 71 -2.73 16.86 10.36
N VAL A 72 -2.05 17.95 9.97
CA VAL A 72 -1.02 18.57 10.81
C VAL A 72 -1.67 19.53 11.78
N ASP A 73 -1.48 19.30 13.07
CA ASP A 73 -1.79 20.26 14.11
C ASP A 73 -0.60 21.22 14.25
N VAL A 74 -0.72 22.40 13.61
CA VAL A 74 0.37 23.38 13.54
C VAL A 74 0.72 23.94 14.91
N GLU A 75 -0.28 24.08 15.81
CA GLU A 75 -0.07 24.63 17.15
C GLU A 75 0.74 23.67 18.04
N ARG A 76 0.48 22.38 17.90
CA ARG A 76 1.16 21.32 18.67
C ARG A 76 2.39 20.77 17.98
N GLY A 77 2.57 21.05 16.69
CA GLY A 77 3.66 20.50 15.86
C GLY A 77 3.61 18.96 15.70
N VAL A 78 2.40 18.37 15.73
CA VAL A 78 2.20 16.92 15.63
C VAL A 78 1.30 16.56 14.47
N THR A 79 1.48 15.35 13.92
CA THR A 79 0.56 14.79 12.93
C THR A 79 -0.58 14.07 13.65
N ILE A 80 -1.81 14.38 13.26
CA ILE A 80 -3.01 13.70 13.72
C ILE A 80 -3.51 12.81 12.59
N ILE A 81 -3.66 11.54 12.89
CA ILE A 81 -4.23 10.52 12.00
C ILE A 81 -5.73 10.44 12.30
N LYS A 82 -6.56 10.65 11.29
CA LYS A 82 -8.02 10.59 11.40
C LYS A 82 -8.57 9.40 10.62
N ASP A 83 -9.71 8.92 11.08
CA ASP A 83 -10.50 7.89 10.39
C ASP A 83 -9.66 6.66 10.03
N PHE A 84 -8.71 6.30 10.91
CA PHE A 84 -7.89 5.12 10.70
C PHE A 84 -8.75 3.87 10.63
N ARG A 85 -8.57 3.10 9.56
CA ARG A 85 -9.27 1.84 9.33
C ARG A 85 -8.26 0.78 8.88
N GLN A 86 -8.18 -0.35 9.59
CA GLN A 86 -7.36 -1.50 9.25
C GLN A 86 -8.25 -2.70 8.95
N ALA A 87 -8.28 -3.16 7.71
CA ALA A 87 -8.96 -4.40 7.35
C ALA A 87 -8.17 -5.62 7.87
N PHE A 88 -8.87 -6.69 8.26
CA PHE A 88 -8.25 -7.98 8.54
C PHE A 88 -9.23 -9.14 8.33
N SER A 89 -8.69 -10.33 8.13
CA SER A 89 -9.45 -11.57 8.01
C SER A 89 -8.84 -12.67 8.86
N CYS A 90 -9.68 -13.62 9.27
CA CYS A 90 -9.23 -14.82 9.95
C CYS A 90 -9.06 -15.95 8.94
N PHE A 91 -7.99 -16.72 9.03
CA PHE A 91 -7.74 -17.85 8.15
C PHE A 91 -7.17 -19.06 8.91
N ASP A 92 -7.44 -20.24 8.40
CA ASP A 92 -6.84 -21.47 8.90
C ASP A 92 -5.54 -21.74 8.12
N PRO A 93 -4.36 -21.75 8.79
CA PRO A 93 -3.09 -22.01 8.13
C PRO A 93 -3.03 -23.37 7.40
N ALA A 94 -3.82 -24.36 7.84
CA ALA A 94 -3.84 -25.67 7.21
C ALA A 94 -4.49 -25.65 5.82
N THR A 95 -5.53 -24.84 5.64
CA THR A 95 -6.32 -24.75 4.40
C THR A 95 -6.04 -23.49 3.58
N ASP A 96 -5.23 -22.57 4.11
CA ASP A 96 -4.88 -21.32 3.43
C ASP A 96 -4.18 -21.59 2.09
N PRO A 97 -4.65 -21.00 0.99
CA PRO A 97 -3.99 -21.13 -0.31
C PRO A 97 -2.65 -20.40 -0.40
N TYR A 98 -2.43 -19.40 0.46
CA TYR A 98 -1.22 -18.58 0.46
C TYR A 98 -0.13 -19.24 1.30
N LYS A 99 0.78 -19.91 0.64
CA LYS A 99 1.86 -20.67 1.30
C LYS A 99 3.23 -19.97 1.14
N PRO A 100 4.09 -20.06 2.16
CA PRO A 100 5.46 -19.60 2.00
C PRO A 100 6.18 -20.41 0.92
N VAL A 101 7.07 -19.75 0.19
CA VAL A 101 8.04 -20.43 -0.67
C VAL A 101 9.31 -20.76 0.11
N PRO A 102 10.10 -21.79 -0.30
CA PRO A 102 11.42 -22.02 0.26
C PRO A 102 12.29 -20.75 0.22
N ALA A 103 13.17 -20.58 1.21
CA ALA A 103 14.02 -19.39 1.29
C ALA A 103 14.96 -19.25 0.07
N ASP A 104 15.36 -20.36 -0.51
CA ASP A 104 16.20 -20.47 -1.71
C ASP A 104 15.38 -20.53 -3.02
N TRP A 105 14.07 -20.36 -2.96
CA TRP A 105 13.23 -20.36 -4.16
C TRP A 105 13.68 -19.29 -5.15
N LYS A 106 13.73 -19.66 -6.40
CA LYS A 106 14.09 -18.77 -7.52
C LYS A 106 13.04 -18.87 -8.61
N ALA A 107 12.65 -17.71 -9.13
CA ALA A 107 11.75 -17.66 -10.28
C ALA A 107 12.39 -18.34 -11.50
N SER A 108 11.64 -19.16 -12.17
CA SER A 108 12.02 -19.71 -13.47
C SER A 108 11.89 -18.64 -14.57
N ALA A 109 12.44 -18.93 -15.74
CA ALA A 109 12.22 -18.12 -16.93
C ALA A 109 10.72 -18.05 -17.30
N ALA A 110 9.97 -19.13 -17.06
CA ALA A 110 8.53 -19.18 -17.29
C ALA A 110 7.76 -18.28 -16.30
N ASP A 111 8.12 -18.29 -14.99
CA ASP A 111 7.54 -17.38 -14.01
C ASP A 111 7.79 -15.91 -14.40
N THR A 112 9.03 -15.60 -14.79
CA THR A 112 9.42 -14.25 -15.22
C THR A 112 8.63 -13.79 -16.46
N ALA A 113 8.50 -14.63 -17.46
CA ALA A 113 7.72 -14.32 -18.66
C ALA A 113 6.23 -14.11 -18.33
N ALA A 114 5.65 -15.00 -17.52
CA ALA A 114 4.24 -14.93 -17.15
C ALA A 114 3.90 -13.69 -16.33
N VAL A 115 4.71 -13.34 -15.33
CA VAL A 115 4.49 -12.13 -14.52
C VAL A 115 4.70 -10.86 -15.35
N THR A 116 5.68 -10.82 -16.24
CA THR A 116 5.90 -9.68 -17.16
C THR A 116 4.69 -9.48 -18.08
N GLN A 117 4.15 -10.56 -18.66
CA GLN A 117 2.93 -10.48 -19.46
C GLN A 117 1.72 -9.99 -18.65
N TYR A 118 1.62 -10.43 -17.39
CA TYR A 118 0.57 -9.96 -16.49
C TYR A 118 0.65 -8.45 -16.24
N VAL A 119 1.84 -7.94 -15.94
CA VAL A 119 2.10 -6.50 -15.74
C VAL A 119 1.87 -5.72 -17.03
N THR A 120 2.30 -6.21 -18.19
CA THR A 120 2.03 -5.57 -19.48
C THR A 120 0.53 -5.39 -19.72
N ARG A 121 -0.29 -6.41 -19.41
CA ARG A 121 -1.76 -6.28 -19.52
C ARG A 121 -2.33 -5.25 -18.52
N PHE A 122 -1.80 -5.21 -17.30
CA PHE A 122 -2.20 -4.21 -16.31
C PHE A 122 -1.94 -2.79 -16.82
N LEU A 123 -0.73 -2.51 -17.29
CA LEU A 123 -0.35 -1.21 -17.83
C LEU A 123 -1.14 -0.84 -19.10
N GLY A 124 -1.43 -1.80 -19.99
CA GLY A 124 -2.31 -1.58 -21.13
C GLY A 124 -3.73 -1.22 -20.72
N ASN A 125 -4.28 -1.83 -19.65
CA ASN A 125 -5.57 -1.44 -19.10
C ASN A 125 -5.54 -0.05 -18.45
N LEU A 126 -4.40 0.32 -17.83
CA LEU A 126 -4.19 1.66 -17.25
C LEU A 126 -4.23 2.73 -18.34
N ASP A 127 -3.51 2.54 -19.44
CA ASP A 127 -3.52 3.42 -20.61
C ASP A 127 -4.91 3.51 -21.25
N ALA A 128 -5.61 2.39 -21.36
CA ALA A 128 -6.96 2.35 -21.92
C ALA A 128 -8.01 3.00 -21.00
N GLY A 129 -7.72 3.18 -19.70
CA GLY A 129 -8.71 3.66 -18.72
C GLY A 129 -9.73 2.59 -18.34
N ASN A 130 -9.37 1.32 -18.39
CA ASN A 130 -10.25 0.20 -18.10
C ASN A 130 -10.21 -0.16 -16.60
N GLY A 131 -10.81 0.70 -15.76
CA GLY A 131 -10.79 0.54 -14.30
C GLY A 131 -11.39 -0.78 -13.82
N ARG A 132 -12.38 -1.34 -14.52
CA ARG A 132 -12.95 -2.65 -14.17
C ARG A 132 -11.93 -3.78 -14.33
N ALA A 133 -11.19 -3.78 -15.43
CA ALA A 133 -10.14 -4.78 -15.66
C ALA A 133 -8.97 -4.61 -14.67
N LEU A 134 -8.59 -3.36 -14.37
CA LEU A 134 -7.57 -3.06 -13.36
C LEU A 134 -7.98 -3.57 -11.99
N ALA A 135 -9.20 -3.25 -11.51
CA ALA A 135 -9.71 -3.70 -10.21
C ALA A 135 -9.72 -5.24 -10.11
N ALA A 136 -10.06 -5.94 -11.19
CA ALA A 136 -10.03 -7.41 -11.22
C ALA A 136 -8.62 -8.01 -11.18
N MET A 137 -7.58 -7.24 -11.45
CA MET A 137 -6.18 -7.65 -11.38
C MET A 137 -5.52 -7.31 -10.04
N MET A 138 -6.15 -6.50 -9.20
CA MET A 138 -5.64 -6.18 -7.87
C MET A 138 -5.84 -7.35 -6.91
N ASP A 139 -5.02 -7.38 -5.87
CA ASP A 139 -5.26 -8.25 -4.73
C ASP A 139 -6.66 -8.00 -4.14
N PRO A 140 -7.49 -9.04 -3.97
CA PRO A 140 -8.83 -8.88 -3.40
C PRO A 140 -8.84 -8.20 -2.02
N GLN A 141 -7.78 -8.31 -1.24
CA GLN A 141 -7.65 -7.65 0.07
C GLN A 141 -7.45 -6.13 -0.03
N LEU A 142 -7.05 -5.62 -1.19
CA LEU A 142 -6.95 -4.18 -1.44
C LEU A 142 -8.32 -3.54 -1.65
N GLU A 143 -9.37 -4.33 -1.83
CA GLU A 143 -10.75 -3.85 -2.05
C GLU A 143 -10.83 -2.79 -3.16
N ALA A 144 -9.94 -2.88 -4.15
CA ALA A 144 -9.86 -1.90 -5.23
C ALA A 144 -11.17 -1.83 -6.01
N THR A 145 -11.72 -0.64 -6.10
CA THR A 145 -12.96 -0.39 -6.84
C THR A 145 -12.68 0.03 -8.28
N THR A 146 -13.66 -0.18 -9.17
CA THR A 146 -13.60 0.33 -10.55
C THR A 146 -13.37 1.85 -10.58
N GLU A 147 -14.02 2.59 -9.67
CA GLU A 147 -13.90 4.05 -9.61
C GLU A 147 -12.48 4.50 -9.19
N GLU A 148 -11.91 3.85 -8.18
CA GLU A 148 -10.54 4.10 -7.75
C GLU A 148 -9.54 3.82 -8.88
N MET A 149 -9.70 2.71 -9.58
CA MET A 149 -8.84 2.38 -10.72
C MET A 149 -9.03 3.32 -11.91
N ASN A 150 -10.24 3.81 -12.15
CA ASN A 150 -10.49 4.86 -13.13
C ASN A 150 -9.83 6.19 -12.73
N ARG A 151 -9.77 6.51 -11.42
CA ARG A 151 -9.04 7.68 -10.92
C ARG A 151 -7.55 7.55 -11.23
N PHE A 152 -6.92 6.42 -10.92
CA PHE A 152 -5.50 6.19 -11.26
C PHE A 152 -5.22 6.34 -12.76
N SER A 153 -6.11 5.83 -13.61
CA SER A 153 -5.99 6.04 -15.06
C SER A 153 -6.11 7.50 -15.47
N ARG A 154 -7.01 8.27 -14.83
CA ARG A 154 -7.13 9.71 -15.09
C ARG A 154 -5.89 10.48 -14.62
N GLU A 155 -5.33 10.14 -13.47
CA GLU A 155 -4.09 10.74 -12.96
C GLU A 155 -2.92 10.47 -13.91
N ALA A 156 -2.78 9.22 -14.38
CA ALA A 156 -1.78 8.88 -15.39
C ALA A 156 -1.96 9.70 -16.68
N LYS A 157 -3.22 9.84 -17.16
CA LYS A 157 -3.55 10.59 -18.39
C LYS A 157 -3.38 12.10 -18.25
N ALA A 158 -3.53 12.66 -17.04
CA ALA A 158 -3.41 14.11 -16.82
C ALA A 158 -2.02 14.67 -17.20
N HIS A 159 -1.00 13.83 -17.19
CA HIS A 159 0.37 14.21 -17.55
C HIS A 159 0.78 13.77 -18.97
N GLN A 160 -0.09 13.04 -19.69
CA GLN A 160 0.22 12.58 -21.05
C GLN A 160 0.01 13.70 -22.07
N THR A 161 1.03 13.94 -22.88
CA THR A 161 0.91 14.79 -24.07
C THR A 161 1.36 13.95 -25.29
N GLY A 162 0.48 13.78 -26.28
CA GLY A 162 0.77 12.95 -27.44
C GLY A 162 0.67 11.42 -27.18
N SER A 163 1.21 10.63 -28.10
CA SER A 163 1.20 9.17 -28.02
C SER A 163 2.41 8.64 -27.25
N GLY A 164 2.18 7.58 -26.49
CA GLY A 164 3.19 6.87 -25.72
C GLY A 164 2.63 5.60 -25.12
N SER A 165 3.36 4.97 -24.24
CA SER A 165 2.90 3.79 -23.49
C SER A 165 3.61 3.68 -22.15
N PHE A 166 2.99 2.96 -21.23
CA PHE A 166 3.67 2.46 -20.03
C PHE A 166 4.26 1.09 -20.31
N THR A 167 5.48 0.91 -19.86
CA THR A 167 6.18 -0.38 -19.82
C THR A 167 6.66 -0.64 -18.40
N ALA A 168 7.16 -1.86 -18.13
CA ALA A 168 7.72 -2.17 -16.84
C ALA A 168 9.02 -2.97 -16.98
N ARG A 169 9.95 -2.69 -16.08
CA ARG A 169 11.18 -3.46 -15.91
C ARG A 169 11.07 -4.26 -14.61
N LEU A 170 11.33 -5.55 -14.68
CA LEU A 170 11.45 -6.38 -13.49
C LEU A 170 12.76 -6.05 -12.77
N ASP A 171 12.67 -5.57 -11.54
CA ASP A 171 13.83 -5.27 -10.69
C ASP A 171 14.26 -6.49 -9.87
N GLY A 172 13.35 -7.40 -9.55
CA GLY A 172 13.69 -8.63 -8.86
C GLY A 172 12.51 -9.38 -8.27
N TRP A 173 12.83 -10.45 -7.55
CA TRP A 173 11.89 -11.27 -6.80
C TRP A 173 12.24 -11.26 -5.31
N MET A 174 11.23 -11.28 -4.46
CA MET A 174 11.35 -11.36 -3.01
C MET A 174 10.60 -12.59 -2.50
N ASN A 175 11.23 -13.33 -1.58
CA ASN A 175 10.65 -14.52 -0.95
C ASN A 175 10.15 -14.16 0.45
N ASN A 176 8.85 -14.38 0.71
CA ASN A 176 8.22 -14.20 2.01
C ASN A 176 8.57 -12.87 2.69
N PRO A 177 8.35 -11.71 2.05
CA PRO A 177 8.65 -10.42 2.68
C PRO A 177 7.91 -10.29 4.03
N PRO A 178 8.56 -9.84 5.11
CA PRO A 178 8.00 -9.86 6.46
C PRO A 178 6.75 -8.98 6.62
N ASP A 179 6.67 -7.88 5.85
CA ASP A 179 5.57 -6.91 5.92
C ASP A 179 4.51 -7.12 4.84
N ALA A 180 4.61 -8.21 4.08
CA ALA A 180 3.64 -8.51 3.03
C ALA A 180 2.37 -9.17 3.61
N SER A 181 1.22 -8.93 2.97
CA SER A 181 -0.07 -9.50 3.37
C SER A 181 -0.09 -11.03 3.32
N TYR A 182 0.73 -11.63 2.47
CA TYR A 182 0.84 -13.08 2.30
C TYR A 182 2.29 -13.53 2.33
N PRO A 183 2.58 -14.74 2.88
CA PRO A 183 3.84 -15.39 2.59
C PRO A 183 3.85 -15.84 1.12
N GLY A 184 5.02 -15.90 0.50
CA GLY A 184 5.15 -16.36 -0.88
C GLY A 184 6.13 -15.54 -1.71
N ALA A 185 6.04 -15.64 -3.03
CA ALA A 185 6.94 -14.95 -3.96
C ALA A 185 6.30 -13.67 -4.50
N TYR A 186 7.07 -12.61 -4.53
CA TYR A 186 6.68 -11.30 -5.03
C TYR A 186 7.68 -10.83 -6.10
N ALA A 187 7.16 -10.31 -7.21
CA ALA A 187 7.95 -9.65 -8.24
C ALA A 187 7.81 -8.13 -8.10
N LEU A 188 8.93 -7.42 -8.08
CA LEU A 188 8.99 -5.96 -8.03
C LEU A 188 9.27 -5.42 -9.42
N PHE A 189 8.44 -4.48 -9.87
CA PHE A 189 8.57 -3.82 -11.16
C PHE A 189 8.68 -2.30 -11.01
N ALA A 190 9.67 -1.71 -11.67
CA ALA A 190 9.67 -0.30 -11.98
C ALA A 190 8.78 -0.04 -13.20
N VAL A 191 7.91 0.97 -13.11
CA VAL A 191 7.12 1.44 -14.26
C VAL A 191 7.91 2.48 -15.02
N ILE A 192 7.84 2.46 -16.33
CA ILE A 192 8.54 3.37 -17.23
C ILE A 192 7.50 3.94 -18.20
N SER A 193 7.53 5.26 -18.41
CA SER A 193 6.66 5.93 -19.38
C SER A 193 7.44 6.38 -20.60
N SER A 194 6.84 6.22 -21.79
CA SER A 194 7.31 6.87 -23.03
C SER A 194 6.40 8.02 -23.47
N HIS A 195 5.42 8.42 -22.63
CA HIS A 195 4.55 9.57 -22.92
C HIS A 195 5.35 10.88 -22.82
N PRO A 196 5.32 11.75 -23.84
CA PRO A 196 6.15 12.95 -23.87
C PRO A 196 5.92 13.95 -22.73
N GLY A 197 4.70 13.94 -22.14
CA GLY A 197 4.39 14.81 -21.00
C GLY A 197 4.82 14.27 -19.64
N ILE A 198 5.41 13.06 -19.58
CA ILE A 198 5.89 12.41 -18.36
C ILE A 198 7.41 12.30 -18.44
N ALA A 199 8.12 13.11 -17.65
CA ALA A 199 9.58 13.10 -17.55
C ALA A 199 10.10 11.86 -16.82
N GLY A 200 9.32 11.34 -15.86
CA GLY A 200 9.70 10.17 -15.09
C GLY A 200 8.56 9.59 -14.28
N THR A 201 8.79 8.40 -13.77
CA THR A 201 7.89 7.69 -12.85
C THR A 201 8.65 7.27 -11.61
N CYS A 202 8.07 7.49 -10.43
CA CYS A 202 8.63 7.05 -9.16
C CYS A 202 7.78 5.92 -8.57
N GLY A 203 8.41 4.97 -7.87
CA GLY A 203 7.73 3.82 -7.33
C GLY A 203 7.51 2.70 -8.34
N GLY A 204 6.52 1.84 -8.11
CA GLY A 204 6.35 0.68 -8.97
C GLY A 204 5.16 -0.20 -8.64
N LEU A 205 5.25 -1.43 -9.09
CA LEU A 205 4.27 -2.49 -8.87
C LEU A 205 4.90 -3.62 -8.04
N LEU A 206 4.17 -4.06 -7.03
CA LEU A 206 4.46 -5.31 -6.35
C LEU A 206 3.42 -6.34 -6.78
N VAL A 207 3.89 -7.42 -7.36
CA VAL A 207 3.03 -8.48 -7.91
C VAL A 207 3.22 -9.76 -7.12
N TYR A 208 2.15 -10.25 -6.50
CA TYR A 208 2.15 -11.51 -5.79
C TYR A 208 1.89 -12.69 -6.74
N ARG A 209 2.68 -13.76 -6.59
CA ARG A 209 2.50 -15.01 -7.29
C ARG A 209 1.59 -15.93 -6.49
N VAL A 210 0.31 -16.01 -6.87
CA VAL A 210 -0.66 -16.91 -6.23
C VAL A 210 -0.37 -18.38 -6.57
N SER A 211 -0.03 -18.66 -7.84
CA SER A 211 0.36 -19.96 -8.35
C SER A 211 1.22 -19.79 -9.62
N GLU A 212 1.62 -20.86 -10.26
CA GLU A 212 2.42 -20.83 -11.52
C GLU A 212 1.77 -20.02 -12.66
N SER A 213 0.44 -19.92 -12.67
CA SER A 213 -0.29 -19.22 -13.72
C SER A 213 -1.17 -18.08 -13.23
N LYS A 214 -1.17 -17.82 -11.92
CA LYS A 214 -2.05 -16.81 -11.31
C LYS A 214 -1.25 -15.78 -10.52
N TYR A 215 -1.45 -14.53 -10.88
CA TYR A 215 -0.82 -13.36 -10.26
C TYR A 215 -1.87 -12.36 -9.81
N GLN A 216 -1.51 -11.47 -8.90
CA GLN A 216 -2.32 -10.34 -8.48
C GLN A 216 -1.42 -9.15 -8.13
N ILE A 217 -1.88 -7.93 -8.39
CA ILE A 217 -1.18 -6.72 -7.98
C ILE A 217 -1.38 -6.53 -6.47
N ALA A 218 -0.33 -6.74 -5.70
CA ALA A 218 -0.34 -6.57 -4.25
C ALA A 218 -0.12 -5.10 -3.84
N GLN A 219 0.55 -4.31 -4.69
CA GLN A 219 0.74 -2.88 -4.49
C GLN A 219 0.90 -2.18 -5.83
N TYR A 220 0.25 -1.03 -5.95
CA TYR A 220 0.47 -0.05 -7.00
C TYR A 220 0.80 1.29 -6.34
N ASP A 221 2.04 1.71 -6.45
CA ASP A 221 2.52 3.00 -5.94
C ASP A 221 3.37 3.63 -7.03
N VAL A 222 2.70 4.31 -7.96
CA VAL A 222 3.36 5.00 -9.08
C VAL A 222 2.97 6.47 -9.04
N ARG A 223 3.97 7.31 -8.96
CA ARG A 223 3.84 8.77 -9.06
C ARG A 223 4.43 9.22 -10.38
N TYR A 224 3.75 10.15 -11.03
CA TYR A 224 4.16 10.69 -12.32
C TYR A 224 4.80 12.07 -12.14
N VAL A 225 5.96 12.25 -12.70
CA VAL A 225 6.64 13.55 -12.74
C VAL A 225 6.40 14.14 -14.12
N SER A 226 5.71 15.29 -14.18
CA SER A 226 5.43 15.93 -15.46
C SER A 226 6.68 16.57 -16.08
N GLN A 227 6.79 16.51 -17.40
CA GLN A 227 7.86 17.23 -18.14
C GLN A 227 7.79 18.73 -17.85
N LYS A 228 6.57 19.29 -17.77
CA LYS A 228 6.36 20.69 -17.43
C LYS A 228 7.03 21.09 -16.11
N LEU A 229 6.91 20.25 -15.06
CA LEU A 229 7.55 20.52 -13.77
C LEU A 229 9.08 20.57 -13.90
N ILE A 230 9.66 19.63 -14.65
CA ILE A 230 11.11 19.59 -14.91
C ILE A 230 11.55 20.84 -15.63
N ASP A 231 10.83 21.27 -16.66
CA ASP A 231 11.16 22.44 -17.47
C ASP A 231 11.02 23.76 -16.66
N GLU A 232 9.98 23.89 -15.83
CA GLU A 232 9.72 25.08 -15.01
C GLU A 232 10.71 25.22 -13.84
N GLU A 233 11.07 24.13 -13.18
CA GLU A 233 11.98 24.12 -12.03
C GLU A 233 13.46 24.00 -12.43
N GLY A 234 13.75 23.72 -13.70
CA GLY A 234 15.10 23.46 -14.20
C GLY A 234 15.78 22.25 -13.53
N MET A 235 14.94 21.23 -13.20
CA MET A 235 15.36 20.07 -12.40
C MET A 235 16.30 19.16 -13.20
N SER A 236 17.39 18.76 -12.58
CA SER A 236 18.33 17.77 -13.14
C SER A 236 17.85 16.33 -12.92
N ASP A 237 18.42 15.38 -13.67
CA ASP A 237 18.15 13.94 -13.48
C ASP A 237 18.45 13.47 -12.05
N GLU A 238 19.51 14.03 -11.40
CA GLU A 238 19.84 13.70 -10.01
C GLU A 238 18.77 14.19 -9.01
N GLU A 239 18.15 15.33 -9.30
CA GLU A 239 17.06 15.89 -8.49
C GLU A 239 15.79 15.08 -8.69
N LEU A 240 15.49 14.65 -9.90
CA LEU A 240 14.42 13.73 -10.20
C LEU A 240 14.61 12.40 -9.46
N ASP A 241 15.80 11.82 -9.51
CA ASP A 241 16.13 10.59 -8.75
C ASP A 241 15.96 10.79 -7.25
N ARG A 242 16.34 11.93 -6.69
CA ARG A 242 16.11 12.25 -5.27
C ARG A 242 14.62 12.39 -4.93
N LEU A 243 13.84 12.98 -5.82
CA LEU A 243 12.39 13.10 -5.68
C LEU A 243 11.72 11.72 -5.64
N CYS A 244 12.22 10.77 -6.42
CA CYS A 244 11.71 9.40 -6.50
C CYS A 244 12.12 8.50 -5.31
N ARG A 245 13.13 8.88 -4.54
CA ARG A 245 13.60 8.10 -3.37
C ARG A 245 12.92 8.49 -2.05
N ARG A 246 12.06 9.50 -2.06
CA ARG A 246 11.29 9.96 -0.89
C ARG A 246 9.92 9.29 -0.86
#